data_2355f5b6796f608479f7713dcd1a689a
#
_entry.id   2355f5b6796f608479f7713dcd1a689a
#
_cell.length_a   1.000
_cell.length_b   1.000
_cell.length_c   1.000
_cell.angle_alpha   90.00
_cell.angle_beta   90.00
_cell.angle_gamma   90.00
#
_symmetry.space_group_name_H-M   'P 1'
#
loop_
_entity.id
_entity.type
_entity.pdbx_description
1 polymer ?
#
loop_
_entity_poly.entity_id
_entity_poly.type
_entity_poly.pdbx_seq_one_letter_code
_entity_poly.pdbx_strand_id
1 'polypeptide(L)'
;MKYIGIDIGGTNLKAGLVDEAGRLLATRKMKVAGIADPAALAWTIHALVTELCRDTGCDTGDIFSVGVGCPGAVEIRGGSILYTCNLPLRNVPLRRLFHQLSDLPLYIENDANCAALAEYYVGGGRGSKRFITVTLGTGVGGGIVHNGKIFHGSNGMAGEVGHMSIEMDGEECPCGRRGCWERYASASALKRQTAKAWQENPDSILAQVIAENDNHVSGQSAFIAARRGCPVGQAVCDRYIRYLTAGTVNIINIFQPDTLAIGGGFSNESESFKREFLGVSNESDEQLLLPLRRQVAAHSLPCNYDKMTKIVKAQLGNDAGIIGAALLGKNKRII
;
A
#
# COMPACT_ATOMS: atom_id res chain seq x y z
N MET A 1 23.80 4.11 -11.67
CA MET A 1 22.81 3.30 -12.41
C MET A 1 21.43 3.86 -12.19
N LYS A 2 20.58 3.76 -13.21
CA LYS A 2 19.19 4.21 -13.17
C LYS A 2 18.25 3.02 -13.38
N TYR A 3 17.09 3.07 -12.78
CA TYR A 3 16.06 2.04 -12.84
C TYR A 3 14.72 2.70 -13.16
N ILE A 4 13.86 2.01 -13.87
CA ILE A 4 12.48 2.48 -14.07
C ILE A 4 11.54 1.59 -13.29
N GLY A 5 10.70 2.21 -12.48
CA GLY A 5 9.59 1.55 -11.78
C GLY A 5 8.27 1.95 -12.41
N ILE A 6 7.38 0.98 -12.56
CA ILE A 6 6.03 1.17 -13.08
C ILE A 6 5.04 0.61 -12.06
N ASP A 7 4.04 1.40 -11.75
CA ASP A 7 2.92 1.03 -10.89
C ASP A 7 1.64 0.95 -11.73
N ILE A 8 1.05 -0.24 -11.81
CA ILE A 8 -0.18 -0.50 -12.55
C ILE A 8 -1.38 -0.20 -11.65
N GLY A 9 -2.00 0.95 -11.86
CA GLY A 9 -3.29 1.27 -11.23
C GLY A 9 -4.48 0.92 -12.10
N GLY A 10 -5.68 0.95 -11.53
CA GLY A 10 -6.92 0.62 -12.26
C GLY A 10 -7.28 1.59 -13.40
N THR A 11 -6.82 2.84 -13.35
CA THR A 11 -7.12 3.89 -14.35
C THR A 11 -5.87 4.47 -15.00
N ASN A 12 -4.73 4.36 -14.37
CA ASN A 12 -3.46 4.92 -14.84
C ASN A 12 -2.31 3.98 -14.57
N LEU A 13 -1.33 3.96 -15.48
CA LEU A 13 0.02 3.53 -15.17
C LEU A 13 0.83 4.75 -14.74
N LYS A 14 1.63 4.58 -13.70
CA LYS A 14 2.63 5.56 -13.30
C LYS A 14 4.01 4.99 -13.50
N ALA A 15 4.90 5.74 -14.13
CA ALA A 15 6.30 5.38 -14.27
C ALA A 15 7.18 6.38 -13.52
N GLY A 16 8.32 5.92 -13.00
CA GLY A 16 9.32 6.76 -12.38
C GLY A 16 10.74 6.32 -12.69
N LEU A 17 11.59 7.30 -12.94
CA LEU A 17 13.04 7.12 -13.04
C LEU A 17 13.65 7.24 -11.65
N VAL A 18 14.34 6.20 -11.21
CA VAL A 18 14.89 6.07 -9.86
C VAL A 18 16.40 5.83 -9.94
N ASP A 19 17.17 6.51 -9.11
CA ASP A 19 18.59 6.30 -9.01
C ASP A 19 18.96 5.10 -8.10
N GLU A 20 20.24 4.79 -8.03
CA GLU A 20 20.74 3.70 -7.20
C GLU A 20 20.53 3.90 -5.70
N ALA A 21 20.36 5.13 -5.23
CA ALA A 21 20.01 5.45 -3.85
C ALA A 21 18.50 5.33 -3.57
N GLY A 22 17.68 5.04 -4.57
CA GLY A 22 16.22 4.96 -4.46
C GLY A 22 15.52 6.32 -4.54
N ARG A 23 16.21 7.38 -4.98
CA ARG A 23 15.62 8.70 -5.17
C ARG A 23 14.85 8.74 -6.48
N LEU A 24 13.62 9.22 -6.42
CA LEU A 24 12.76 9.43 -7.58
C LEU A 24 13.22 10.71 -8.30
N LEU A 25 13.71 10.56 -9.53
CA LEU A 25 14.27 11.65 -10.33
C LEU A 25 13.22 12.31 -11.23
N ALA A 26 12.30 11.53 -11.79
CA ALA A 26 11.22 12.00 -12.63
C ALA A 26 10.04 11.02 -12.59
N THR A 27 8.85 11.49 -12.93
CA THR A 27 7.64 10.65 -13.02
C THR A 27 6.83 10.98 -14.25
N ARG A 28 6.12 9.99 -14.75
CA ARG A 28 5.16 10.13 -15.84
C ARG A 28 3.92 9.27 -15.58
N LYS A 29 2.76 9.74 -16.07
CA LYS A 29 1.49 9.01 -15.99
C LYS A 29 0.90 8.82 -17.38
N MET A 30 0.29 7.67 -17.61
CA MET A 30 -0.49 7.38 -18.82
C MET A 30 -1.83 6.75 -18.43
N LYS A 31 -2.91 7.19 -19.05
CA LYS A 31 -4.24 6.58 -18.83
C LYS A 31 -4.29 5.20 -19.44
N VAL A 32 -4.84 4.24 -18.71
CA VAL A 32 -5.00 2.83 -19.14
C VAL A 32 -6.45 2.37 -19.05
N ALA A 33 -7.39 3.28 -19.06
CA ALA A 33 -8.80 2.93 -18.97
C ALA A 33 -9.16 1.88 -20.04
N GLY A 34 -9.50 0.66 -19.58
CA GLY A 34 -9.97 -0.42 -20.43
C GLY A 34 -8.90 -1.24 -21.17
N ILE A 35 -7.62 -1.19 -20.78
CA ILE A 35 -6.62 -2.12 -21.34
C ILE A 35 -6.98 -3.55 -20.93
N ALA A 36 -7.57 -4.28 -21.85
CA ALA A 36 -7.86 -5.71 -21.75
C ALA A 36 -6.86 -6.56 -22.56
N ASP A 37 -6.20 -5.93 -23.54
CA ASP A 37 -5.24 -6.60 -24.42
C ASP A 37 -3.83 -6.64 -23.77
N PRO A 38 -3.25 -7.85 -23.57
CA PRO A 38 -1.91 -8.02 -23.05
C PRO A 38 -0.80 -7.33 -23.87
N ALA A 39 -0.92 -7.33 -25.19
CA ALA A 39 0.07 -6.70 -26.07
C ALA A 39 0.00 -5.16 -25.95
N ALA A 40 -1.18 -4.59 -25.85
CA ALA A 40 -1.37 -3.17 -25.60
C ALA A 40 -0.78 -2.73 -24.26
N LEU A 41 -0.88 -3.56 -23.21
CA LEU A 41 -0.22 -3.29 -21.93
C LEU A 41 1.30 -3.23 -22.06
N ALA A 42 1.89 -4.23 -22.71
CA ALA A 42 3.35 -4.28 -22.92
C ALA A 42 3.84 -3.07 -23.74
N TRP A 43 3.09 -2.71 -24.79
CA TRP A 43 3.39 -1.53 -25.61
C TRP A 43 3.27 -0.24 -24.79
N THR A 44 2.24 -0.09 -23.96
CA THR A 44 2.06 1.09 -23.10
C THR A 44 3.21 1.23 -22.10
N ILE A 45 3.67 0.11 -21.51
CA ILE A 45 4.83 0.09 -20.62
C ILE A 45 6.08 0.53 -21.37
N HIS A 46 6.32 -0.02 -22.56
CA HIS A 46 7.46 0.36 -23.40
C HIS A 46 7.42 1.85 -23.80
N ALA A 47 6.25 2.35 -24.18
CA ALA A 47 6.05 3.77 -24.50
C ALA A 47 6.36 4.67 -23.31
N LEU A 48 5.88 4.33 -22.11
CA LEU A 48 6.19 5.07 -20.87
C LEU A 48 7.69 5.10 -20.57
N VAL A 49 8.40 3.98 -20.75
CA VAL A 49 9.87 3.90 -20.58
C VAL A 49 10.57 4.85 -21.56
N THR A 50 10.22 4.78 -22.84
CA THR A 50 10.82 5.60 -23.90
C THR A 50 10.55 7.08 -23.68
N GLU A 51 9.31 7.45 -23.35
CA GLU A 51 8.93 8.84 -23.11
C GLU A 51 9.62 9.41 -21.87
N LEU A 52 9.73 8.61 -20.79
CA LEU A 52 10.42 9.04 -19.57
C LEU A 52 11.91 9.25 -19.81
N CYS A 53 12.56 8.39 -20.58
CA CYS A 53 13.94 8.56 -20.99
C CYS A 53 14.13 9.85 -21.82
N ARG A 54 13.26 10.08 -22.82
CA ARG A 54 13.29 11.29 -23.64
C ARG A 54 13.13 12.56 -22.79
N ASP A 55 12.14 12.59 -21.88
CA ASP A 55 11.83 13.76 -21.06
C ASP A 55 12.96 14.11 -20.07
N THR A 56 13.75 13.11 -19.68
CA THR A 56 14.88 13.27 -18.75
C THR A 56 16.25 13.38 -19.42
N GLY A 57 16.30 13.29 -20.75
CA GLY A 57 17.55 13.24 -21.49
C GLY A 57 18.42 12.01 -21.15
N CYS A 58 17.79 10.95 -20.64
CA CYS A 58 18.46 9.71 -20.27
C CYS A 58 18.50 8.77 -21.47
N ASP A 59 19.65 8.18 -21.78
CA ASP A 59 19.71 7.13 -22.77
C ASP A 59 19.08 5.84 -22.20
N THR A 60 18.37 5.08 -23.05
CA THR A 60 17.83 3.76 -22.66
C THR A 60 18.95 2.79 -22.25
N GLY A 61 20.15 2.94 -22.79
CA GLY A 61 21.34 2.20 -22.39
C GLY A 61 21.82 2.48 -20.96
N ASP A 62 21.42 3.61 -20.37
CA ASP A 62 21.72 3.94 -18.97
C ASP A 62 20.76 3.24 -17.99
N ILE A 63 19.64 2.71 -18.49
CA ILE A 63 18.63 2.03 -17.68
C ILE A 63 19.05 0.59 -17.43
N PHE A 64 19.22 0.25 -16.18
CA PHE A 64 19.61 -1.11 -15.78
C PHE A 64 18.48 -2.12 -15.91
N SER A 65 17.26 -1.72 -15.54
CA SER A 65 16.06 -2.57 -15.60
C SER A 65 14.78 -1.79 -15.47
N VAL A 66 13.69 -2.41 -15.88
CA VAL A 66 12.31 -1.99 -15.66
C VAL A 66 11.67 -2.93 -14.63
N GLY A 67 11.10 -2.39 -13.56
CA GLY A 67 10.31 -3.12 -12.62
C GLY A 67 8.83 -2.72 -12.71
N VAL A 68 7.93 -3.67 -12.52
CA VAL A 68 6.48 -3.47 -12.61
C VAL A 68 5.81 -3.95 -11.33
N GLY A 69 5.14 -3.05 -10.63
CA GLY A 69 4.22 -3.35 -9.54
C GLY A 69 2.81 -3.55 -10.08
N CYS A 70 2.17 -4.65 -9.75
CA CYS A 70 0.88 -5.05 -10.28
C CYS A 70 -0.09 -5.44 -9.17
N PRO A 71 -1.32 -4.89 -9.13
CA PRO A 71 -2.33 -5.32 -8.16
C PRO A 71 -2.82 -6.73 -8.50
N GLY A 72 -2.85 -7.62 -7.49
CA GLY A 72 -3.28 -9.00 -7.64
C GLY A 72 -2.12 -10.00 -7.65
N ALA A 73 -2.31 -11.14 -8.29
CA ALA A 73 -1.35 -12.23 -8.28
C ALA A 73 -0.41 -12.21 -9.48
N VAL A 74 0.89 -12.40 -9.21
CA VAL A 74 1.94 -12.43 -10.23
C VAL A 74 2.79 -13.70 -10.10
N GLU A 75 3.25 -14.21 -11.23
CA GLU A 75 4.25 -15.27 -11.28
C GLU A 75 5.62 -14.62 -11.59
N ILE A 76 6.49 -14.60 -10.60
CA ILE A 76 7.72 -13.80 -10.59
C ILE A 76 8.78 -14.39 -11.53
N ARG A 77 8.92 -15.73 -11.57
CA ARG A 77 9.98 -16.40 -12.34
C ARG A 77 9.81 -16.21 -13.84
N GLY A 78 8.63 -16.50 -14.38
CA GLY A 78 8.30 -16.28 -15.79
C GLY A 78 7.94 -14.83 -16.12
N GLY A 79 7.62 -14.01 -15.13
CA GLY A 79 7.25 -12.61 -15.31
C GLY A 79 5.85 -12.45 -15.89
N SER A 80 4.87 -13.15 -15.32
CA SER A 80 3.48 -13.13 -15.78
C SER A 80 2.54 -12.56 -14.74
N ILE A 81 1.51 -11.84 -15.19
CA ILE A 81 0.35 -11.47 -14.38
C ILE A 81 -0.61 -12.65 -14.42
N LEU A 82 -0.86 -13.28 -13.28
CA LEU A 82 -1.82 -14.37 -13.20
C LEU A 82 -3.25 -13.83 -13.20
N TYR A 83 -3.48 -12.81 -12.39
CA TYR A 83 -4.77 -12.14 -12.34
C TYR A 83 -4.65 -10.76 -11.69
N THR A 84 -5.53 -9.82 -12.05
CA THR A 84 -5.64 -8.50 -11.43
C THR A 84 -7.03 -8.27 -10.87
N CYS A 85 -7.11 -7.51 -9.75
CA CYS A 85 -8.39 -7.16 -9.12
C CYS A 85 -9.15 -6.05 -9.88
N ASN A 86 -8.38 -5.13 -10.50
CA ASN A 86 -8.90 -3.83 -11.00
C ASN A 86 -8.87 -3.70 -12.53
N LEU A 87 -8.28 -4.66 -13.23
CA LEU A 87 -8.17 -4.71 -14.68
C LEU A 87 -8.59 -6.10 -15.17
N PRO A 88 -9.13 -6.24 -16.38
CA PRO A 88 -9.55 -7.53 -16.92
C PRO A 88 -8.36 -8.34 -17.47
N LEU A 89 -7.25 -8.40 -16.73
CA LEU A 89 -6.02 -9.08 -17.12
C LEU A 89 -5.90 -10.43 -16.42
N ARG A 90 -5.72 -11.50 -17.20
CA ARG A 90 -5.52 -12.87 -16.72
C ARG A 90 -4.47 -13.57 -17.57
N ASN A 91 -3.54 -14.28 -16.90
CA ASN A 91 -2.49 -15.09 -17.53
C ASN A 91 -1.68 -14.32 -18.60
N VAL A 92 -1.28 -13.08 -18.29
CA VAL A 92 -0.54 -12.21 -19.19
C VAL A 92 0.96 -12.49 -19.08
N PRO A 93 1.63 -13.03 -20.10
CA PRO A 93 3.08 -13.27 -20.07
C PRO A 93 3.85 -11.94 -20.33
N LEU A 94 3.75 -11.01 -19.39
CA LEU A 94 4.17 -9.62 -19.57
C LEU A 94 5.63 -9.48 -19.95
N ARG A 95 6.55 -10.21 -19.28
CA ARG A 95 7.99 -10.16 -19.60
C ARG A 95 8.24 -10.58 -21.03
N ARG A 96 7.62 -11.67 -21.49
CA ARG A 96 7.78 -12.16 -22.87
C ARG A 96 7.27 -11.13 -23.88
N LEU A 97 6.12 -10.51 -23.64
CA LEU A 97 5.57 -9.49 -24.53
C LEU A 97 6.43 -8.22 -24.54
N PHE A 98 6.93 -7.80 -23.40
CA PHE A 98 7.83 -6.65 -23.31
C PHE A 98 9.15 -6.87 -24.03
N HIS A 99 9.74 -8.07 -23.94
CA HIS A 99 10.99 -8.41 -24.63
C HIS A 99 10.87 -8.51 -26.16
N GLN A 100 9.64 -8.49 -26.71
CA GLN A 100 9.46 -8.28 -28.16
C GLN A 100 9.65 -6.82 -28.59
N LEU A 101 9.65 -5.88 -27.61
CA LEU A 101 9.73 -4.43 -27.84
C LEU A 101 11.04 -3.83 -27.30
N SER A 102 11.72 -4.48 -26.38
CA SER A 102 12.89 -3.94 -25.68
C SER A 102 13.75 -5.05 -25.08
N ASP A 103 15.08 -4.85 -25.13
CA ASP A 103 16.08 -5.74 -24.51
C ASP A 103 16.29 -5.45 -23.01
N LEU A 104 15.62 -4.42 -22.45
CA LEU A 104 15.74 -4.09 -21.03
C LEU A 104 15.20 -5.23 -20.16
N PRO A 105 15.94 -5.64 -19.10
CA PRO A 105 15.42 -6.62 -18.15
C PRO A 105 14.13 -6.14 -17.49
N LEU A 106 13.06 -6.95 -17.52
CA LEU A 106 11.80 -6.65 -16.86
C LEU A 106 11.56 -7.58 -15.68
N TYR A 107 11.26 -6.99 -14.53
CA TYR A 107 10.85 -7.66 -13.30
C TYR A 107 9.41 -7.30 -12.95
N ILE A 108 8.67 -8.25 -12.40
CA ILE A 108 7.28 -8.02 -11.98
C ILE A 108 7.10 -8.47 -10.54
N GLU A 109 6.27 -7.73 -9.79
CA GLU A 109 5.96 -7.99 -8.40
C GLU A 109 4.55 -7.51 -8.06
N ASN A 110 3.99 -7.98 -6.96
CA ASN A 110 2.78 -7.41 -6.39
C ASN A 110 3.03 -5.96 -5.92
N ASP A 111 2.02 -5.09 -6.03
CA ASP A 111 2.11 -3.66 -5.70
C ASP A 111 2.41 -3.39 -4.21
N ALA A 112 1.78 -4.15 -3.29
CA ALA A 112 2.04 -4.01 -1.85
C ALA A 112 3.46 -4.49 -1.49
N ASN A 113 3.96 -5.54 -2.14
CA ASN A 113 5.35 -5.99 -2.00
C ASN A 113 6.34 -4.95 -2.53
N CYS A 114 6.03 -4.29 -3.65
CA CYS A 114 6.83 -3.16 -4.14
C CYS A 114 6.88 -2.03 -3.09
N ALA A 115 5.73 -1.63 -2.55
CA ALA A 115 5.68 -0.60 -1.53
C ALA A 115 6.49 -0.98 -0.27
N ALA A 116 6.40 -2.25 0.15
CA ALA A 116 7.19 -2.75 1.27
C ALA A 116 8.69 -2.70 1.00
N LEU A 117 9.12 -3.08 -0.20
CA LEU A 117 10.52 -3.04 -0.61
C LEU A 117 11.07 -1.60 -0.60
N ALA A 118 10.30 -0.64 -1.11
CA ALA A 118 10.67 0.77 -1.09
C ALA A 118 10.83 1.29 0.35
N GLU A 119 9.81 1.07 1.18
CA GLU A 119 9.85 1.49 2.59
C GLU A 119 10.99 0.83 3.35
N TYR A 120 11.34 -0.42 3.05
CA TYR A 120 12.48 -1.11 3.62
C TYR A 120 13.82 -0.44 3.27
N TYR A 121 14.03 -0.08 2.00
CA TYR A 121 15.32 0.45 1.56
C TYR A 121 15.47 1.95 1.81
N VAL A 122 14.42 2.73 1.61
CA VAL A 122 14.52 4.20 1.60
C VAL A 122 13.49 4.93 2.46
N GLY A 123 12.56 4.20 3.07
CA GLY A 123 11.52 4.75 3.94
C GLY A 123 11.63 4.36 5.41
N GLY A 124 10.50 4.15 6.06
CA GLY A 124 10.35 3.88 7.50
C GLY A 124 10.96 2.56 7.98
N GLY A 125 11.29 1.64 7.06
CA GLY A 125 11.90 0.35 7.35
C GLY A 125 13.43 0.32 7.38
N ARG A 126 14.09 1.45 7.12
CA ARG A 126 15.56 1.52 7.05
C ARG A 126 16.23 0.99 8.31
N GLY A 127 17.19 0.09 8.11
CA GLY A 127 17.95 -0.54 9.22
C GLY A 127 17.27 -1.75 9.86
N SER A 128 16.03 -2.08 9.48
CA SER A 128 15.35 -3.30 9.94
C SER A 128 15.89 -4.53 9.23
N LYS A 129 15.92 -5.68 9.92
CA LYS A 129 16.16 -6.99 9.29
C LYS A 129 14.83 -7.62 8.86
N ARG A 130 13.81 -7.50 9.69
CA ARG A 130 12.45 -8.00 9.48
C ARG A 130 11.52 -6.79 9.46
N PHE A 131 10.95 -6.54 8.31
CA PHE A 131 10.11 -5.38 8.08
C PHE A 131 8.78 -5.80 7.45
N ILE A 132 7.71 -5.22 7.93
CA ILE A 132 6.38 -5.43 7.37
C ILE A 132 5.74 -4.07 7.12
N THR A 133 5.16 -3.92 5.93
CA THR A 133 4.29 -2.78 5.61
C THR A 133 2.85 -3.27 5.55
N VAL A 134 1.96 -2.52 6.18
CA VAL A 134 0.51 -2.65 6.03
C VAL A 134 0.00 -1.42 5.30
N THR A 135 -0.68 -1.63 4.19
CA THR A 135 -1.26 -0.55 3.38
C THR A 135 -2.77 -0.50 3.58
N LEU A 136 -3.25 0.65 4.03
CA LEU A 136 -4.68 0.92 4.27
C LEU A 136 -5.23 1.76 3.11
N GLY A 137 -5.97 1.11 2.22
CA GLY A 137 -6.57 1.72 1.04
C GLY A 137 -8.01 1.25 0.84
N THR A 138 -8.40 0.98 -0.39
CA THR A 138 -9.68 0.31 -0.71
C THR A 138 -9.81 -1.00 0.05
N GLY A 139 -8.69 -1.73 0.16
CA GLY A 139 -8.51 -2.90 1.00
C GLY A 139 -7.39 -2.73 2.03
N VAL A 140 -6.92 -3.85 2.57
CA VAL A 140 -5.73 -3.93 3.43
C VAL A 140 -4.71 -4.83 2.73
N GLY A 141 -3.65 -4.23 2.22
CA GLY A 141 -2.52 -4.96 1.66
C GLY A 141 -1.39 -5.15 2.68
N GLY A 142 -0.48 -6.05 2.37
CA GLY A 142 0.71 -6.24 3.17
C GLY A 142 1.90 -6.69 2.34
N GLY A 143 3.09 -6.31 2.77
CA GLY A 143 4.34 -6.78 2.19
C GLY A 143 5.35 -7.08 3.29
N ILE A 144 6.03 -8.20 3.16
CA ILE A 144 6.97 -8.71 4.15
C ILE A 144 8.37 -8.73 3.54
N VAL A 145 9.31 -8.05 4.18
CA VAL A 145 10.72 -8.02 3.77
C VAL A 145 11.60 -8.58 4.89
N HIS A 146 12.38 -9.59 4.56
CA HIS A 146 13.31 -10.23 5.48
C HIS A 146 14.73 -10.20 4.92
N ASN A 147 15.66 -9.56 5.61
CA ASN A 147 17.04 -9.38 5.19
C ASN A 147 17.16 -8.86 3.74
N GLY A 148 16.36 -7.85 3.40
CA GLY A 148 16.37 -7.23 2.07
C GLY A 148 15.61 -7.99 0.98
N LYS A 149 15.00 -9.14 1.28
CA LYS A 149 14.27 -9.96 0.32
C LYS A 149 12.78 -9.98 0.66
N ILE A 150 11.95 -9.83 -0.36
CA ILE A 150 10.49 -10.01 -0.23
C ILE A 150 10.21 -11.47 0.14
N PHE A 151 9.36 -11.68 1.13
CA PHE A 151 8.89 -12.99 1.51
C PHE A 151 7.65 -13.37 0.71
N HIS A 152 7.83 -14.22 -0.30
CA HIS A 152 6.77 -14.60 -1.23
C HIS A 152 5.94 -15.81 -0.78
N GLY A 153 6.43 -16.59 0.20
CA GLY A 153 5.85 -17.90 0.51
C GLY A 153 6.10 -18.92 -0.61
N SER A 154 5.43 -20.06 -0.51
CA SER A 154 5.63 -21.17 -1.44
C SER A 154 5.00 -20.93 -2.82
N ASN A 155 3.92 -20.17 -2.88
CA ASN A 155 3.13 -19.92 -4.10
C ASN A 155 3.09 -18.44 -4.55
N GLY A 156 3.87 -17.57 -3.93
CA GLY A 156 3.93 -16.15 -4.27
C GLY A 156 2.86 -15.26 -3.61
N MET A 157 2.00 -15.82 -2.76
CA MET A 157 0.84 -15.12 -2.17
C MET A 157 1.03 -14.77 -0.68
N ALA A 158 2.26 -14.85 -0.14
CA ALA A 158 2.50 -14.42 1.23
C ALA A 158 2.31 -12.90 1.36
N GLY A 159 1.82 -12.46 2.50
CA GLY A 159 1.56 -11.04 2.74
C GLY A 159 0.11 -10.61 2.56
N GLU A 160 -0.80 -11.51 2.16
CA GLU A 160 -2.25 -11.25 2.07
C GLU A 160 -2.90 -11.08 3.46
N VAL A 161 -2.30 -10.20 4.29
CA VAL A 161 -2.69 -10.00 5.70
C VAL A 161 -4.09 -9.43 5.87
N GLY A 162 -4.60 -8.70 4.88
CA GLY A 162 -5.97 -8.18 4.88
C GLY A 162 -7.03 -9.27 4.90
N HIS A 163 -6.67 -10.47 4.45
CA HIS A 163 -7.57 -11.62 4.45
C HIS A 163 -7.45 -12.51 5.70
N MET A 164 -6.68 -12.12 6.71
CA MET A 164 -6.78 -12.75 8.04
C MET A 164 -8.17 -12.51 8.62
N SER A 165 -8.85 -13.56 9.08
CA SER A 165 -10.12 -13.39 9.79
C SER A 165 -9.85 -12.88 11.22
N ILE A 166 -10.49 -11.79 11.59
CA ILE A 166 -10.49 -11.22 12.96
C ILE A 166 -11.86 -11.37 13.65
N GLU A 167 -12.87 -11.75 12.87
CA GLU A 167 -14.24 -12.00 13.33
C GLU A 167 -14.78 -13.25 12.63
N MET A 168 -14.97 -14.35 13.35
CA MET A 168 -15.31 -15.64 12.72
C MET A 168 -16.61 -15.56 11.92
N ASP A 169 -17.66 -15.00 12.51
CA ASP A 169 -19.01 -14.84 11.93
C ASP A 169 -19.24 -13.44 11.36
N GLY A 170 -18.16 -12.74 11.00
CA GLY A 170 -18.20 -11.35 10.60
C GLY A 170 -18.65 -11.10 9.16
N GLU A 171 -18.40 -9.88 8.67
CA GLU A 171 -18.78 -9.43 7.32
C GLU A 171 -18.25 -10.36 6.22
N GLU A 172 -19.06 -10.56 5.18
CA GLU A 172 -18.63 -11.27 3.98
C GLU A 172 -17.50 -10.52 3.26
N CYS A 173 -16.50 -11.24 2.83
CA CYS A 173 -15.39 -10.72 2.03
C CYS A 173 -15.49 -11.23 0.59
N PRO A 174 -15.17 -10.40 -0.42
CA PRO A 174 -15.14 -10.83 -1.82
C PRO A 174 -14.19 -12.02 -2.10
N CYS A 175 -13.25 -12.32 -1.18
CA CYS A 175 -12.41 -13.50 -1.28
C CYS A 175 -13.13 -14.84 -0.97
N GLY A 176 -14.43 -14.80 -0.68
CA GLY A 176 -15.26 -15.96 -0.34
C GLY A 176 -15.29 -16.33 1.15
N ARG A 177 -14.53 -15.63 2.00
CA ARG A 177 -14.47 -15.84 3.45
C ARG A 177 -15.29 -14.81 4.22
N ARG A 178 -15.41 -15.01 5.54
CA ARG A 178 -16.03 -14.05 6.47
C ARG A 178 -14.98 -13.48 7.42
N GLY A 179 -15.23 -12.26 7.90
CA GLY A 179 -14.49 -11.65 8.99
C GLY A 179 -13.07 -11.20 8.65
N CYS A 180 -12.71 -11.10 7.38
CA CYS A 180 -11.39 -10.65 6.94
C CYS A 180 -11.08 -9.25 7.51
N TRP A 181 -9.88 -9.04 7.98
CA TRP A 181 -9.41 -7.79 8.58
C TRP A 181 -9.68 -6.56 7.70
N GLU A 182 -9.53 -6.71 6.40
CA GLU A 182 -9.83 -5.69 5.39
C GLU A 182 -11.25 -5.12 5.52
N ARG A 183 -12.23 -5.97 5.87
CA ARG A 183 -13.64 -5.54 6.00
C ARG A 183 -13.85 -4.55 7.14
N TYR A 184 -12.90 -4.47 8.08
CA TYR A 184 -12.99 -3.65 9.30
C TYR A 184 -11.96 -2.54 9.37
N ALA A 185 -10.76 -2.75 8.83
CA ALA A 185 -9.61 -1.87 8.98
C ALA A 185 -9.15 -1.17 7.69
N SER A 186 -9.80 -1.39 6.55
CA SER A 186 -9.50 -0.62 5.34
C SER A 186 -10.05 0.81 5.41
N ALA A 187 -9.57 1.71 4.56
CA ALA A 187 -10.15 3.05 4.39
C ALA A 187 -11.63 2.98 3.95
N SER A 188 -11.97 2.02 3.08
CA SER A 188 -13.36 1.76 2.68
C SER A 188 -14.22 1.32 3.85
N ALA A 189 -13.67 0.49 4.75
CA ALA A 189 -14.37 0.07 5.96
C ALA A 189 -14.64 1.25 6.90
N LEU A 190 -13.66 2.13 7.10
CA LEU A 190 -13.83 3.34 7.89
C LEU A 190 -14.94 4.24 7.33
N LYS A 191 -14.95 4.47 6.00
CA LYS A 191 -16.02 5.23 5.33
C LYS A 191 -17.40 4.61 5.58
N ARG A 192 -17.53 3.29 5.45
CA ARG A 192 -18.81 2.59 5.72
C ARG A 192 -19.24 2.73 7.20
N GLN A 193 -18.32 2.54 8.14
CA GLN A 193 -18.60 2.69 9.58
C GLN A 193 -19.02 4.12 9.89
N THR A 194 -18.37 5.12 9.31
CA THR A 194 -18.71 6.54 9.46
C THR A 194 -20.07 6.85 8.87
N ALA A 195 -20.38 6.37 7.65
CA ALA A 195 -21.67 6.57 7.01
C ALA A 195 -22.83 5.97 7.84
N LYS A 196 -22.63 4.76 8.37
CA LYS A 196 -23.61 4.12 9.24
C LYS A 196 -23.85 4.96 10.51
N ALA A 197 -22.76 5.39 11.18
CA ALA A 197 -22.87 6.21 12.38
C ALA A 197 -23.56 7.57 12.11
N TRP A 198 -23.34 8.17 10.95
CA TRP A 198 -24.03 9.38 10.51
C TRP A 198 -25.55 9.15 10.35
N GLN A 199 -25.94 8.09 9.63
CA GLN A 199 -27.36 7.75 9.43
C GLN A 199 -28.10 7.49 10.74
N GLU A 200 -27.44 6.87 11.71
CA GLU A 200 -27.98 6.59 13.04
C GLU A 200 -28.00 7.84 13.95
N ASN A 201 -27.27 8.92 13.62
CA ASN A 201 -27.13 10.12 14.44
C ASN A 201 -27.16 11.41 13.56
N PRO A 202 -28.31 11.74 12.93
CA PRO A 202 -28.40 12.83 11.93
C PRO A 202 -28.19 14.23 12.53
N ASP A 203 -28.38 14.41 13.83
CA ASP A 203 -28.23 15.71 14.51
C ASP A 203 -26.86 15.89 15.19
N SER A 204 -25.93 14.96 14.95
CA SER A 204 -24.61 14.98 15.58
C SER A 204 -23.64 15.96 14.90
N ILE A 205 -22.55 16.34 15.60
CA ILE A 205 -21.44 17.08 15.00
C ILE A 205 -20.84 16.30 13.80
N LEU A 206 -20.92 14.95 13.80
CA LEU A 206 -20.51 14.15 12.66
C LEU A 206 -21.33 14.48 11.40
N ALA A 207 -22.65 14.66 11.56
CA ALA A 207 -23.51 15.08 10.45
C ALA A 207 -23.14 16.48 9.93
N GLN A 208 -22.81 17.42 10.82
CA GLN A 208 -22.36 18.76 10.44
C GLN A 208 -21.05 18.69 9.63
N VAL A 209 -20.06 17.92 10.08
CA VAL A 209 -18.78 17.71 9.36
C VAL A 209 -19.00 17.11 7.96
N ILE A 210 -19.94 16.18 7.82
CA ILE A 210 -20.26 15.57 6.54
C ILE A 210 -21.00 16.57 5.62
N ALA A 211 -21.90 17.37 6.16
CA ALA A 211 -22.60 18.43 5.43
C ALA A 211 -21.62 19.50 4.90
N GLU A 212 -20.63 19.89 5.70
CA GLU A 212 -19.56 20.82 5.30
C GLU A 212 -18.69 20.26 4.15
N ASN A 213 -18.74 18.97 3.89
CA ASN A 213 -18.06 18.29 2.78
C ASN A 213 -19.05 17.82 1.69
N ASP A 214 -20.05 18.65 1.37
CA ASP A 214 -21.06 18.38 0.34
C ASP A 214 -21.80 17.04 0.53
N ASN A 215 -22.08 16.67 1.77
CA ASN A 215 -22.64 15.37 2.15
C ASN A 215 -21.79 14.16 1.75
N HIS A 216 -20.49 14.37 1.53
CA HIS A 216 -19.57 13.30 1.16
C HIS A 216 -18.85 12.75 2.38
N VAL A 217 -19.01 11.45 2.65
CA VAL A 217 -18.28 10.76 3.73
C VAL A 217 -16.86 10.47 3.28
N SER A 218 -15.89 11.08 3.92
CA SER A 218 -14.46 10.82 3.74
C SER A 218 -13.90 9.90 4.83
N GLY A 219 -12.69 9.39 4.64
CA GLY A 219 -11.95 8.69 5.71
C GLY A 219 -11.61 9.58 6.90
N GLN A 220 -11.74 10.89 6.76
CA GLN A 220 -11.44 11.91 7.79
C GLN A 220 -12.64 12.28 8.65
N SER A 221 -13.86 12.14 8.10
CA SER A 221 -15.05 12.74 8.70
C SER A 221 -15.22 12.39 10.18
N ALA A 222 -14.99 11.10 10.54
CA ALA A 222 -15.08 10.67 11.94
C ALA A 222 -13.98 11.30 12.82
N PHE A 223 -12.75 11.40 12.33
CA PHE A 223 -11.63 11.98 13.07
C PHE A 223 -11.78 13.50 13.25
N ILE A 224 -12.27 14.20 12.23
CA ILE A 224 -12.59 15.64 12.33
C ILE A 224 -13.70 15.86 13.36
N ALA A 225 -14.76 15.06 13.31
CA ALA A 225 -15.85 15.16 14.28
C ALA A 225 -15.37 14.85 15.71
N ALA A 226 -14.55 13.82 15.90
CA ALA A 226 -13.96 13.49 17.19
C ALA A 226 -13.13 14.66 17.78
N ARG A 227 -12.30 15.32 16.96
CA ARG A 227 -11.56 16.54 17.37
C ARG A 227 -12.47 17.69 17.80
N ARG A 228 -13.66 17.78 17.20
CA ARG A 228 -14.68 18.78 17.59
C ARG A 228 -15.49 18.35 18.83
N GLY A 229 -15.07 17.27 19.51
CA GLY A 229 -15.73 16.75 20.71
C GLY A 229 -16.98 15.90 20.44
N CYS A 230 -17.14 15.37 19.22
CA CYS A 230 -18.28 14.52 18.87
C CYS A 230 -18.14 13.10 19.46
N PRO A 231 -19.03 12.67 20.38
CA PRO A 231 -18.97 11.30 20.92
C PRO A 231 -19.19 10.23 19.85
N VAL A 232 -20.03 10.50 18.84
CA VAL A 232 -20.30 9.59 17.72
C VAL A 232 -19.05 9.41 16.88
N GLY A 233 -18.38 10.52 16.52
CA GLY A 233 -17.11 10.47 15.79
C GLY A 233 -16.02 9.72 16.57
N GLN A 234 -15.91 9.98 17.88
CA GLN A 234 -14.97 9.30 18.76
C GLN A 234 -15.24 7.78 18.81
N ALA A 235 -16.49 7.36 18.94
CA ALA A 235 -16.87 5.95 18.96
C ALA A 235 -16.49 5.22 17.64
N VAL A 236 -16.61 5.89 16.49
CA VAL A 236 -16.15 5.34 15.20
C VAL A 236 -14.63 5.19 15.18
N CYS A 237 -13.89 6.20 15.62
CA CYS A 237 -12.43 6.17 15.69
C CYS A 237 -11.92 5.05 16.60
N ASP A 238 -12.49 4.93 17.80
CA ASP A 238 -12.12 3.91 18.78
C ASP A 238 -12.36 2.50 18.25
N ARG A 239 -13.50 2.28 17.59
CA ARG A 239 -13.82 1.01 16.94
C ARG A 239 -12.85 0.67 15.84
N TYR A 240 -12.54 1.63 14.98
CA TYR A 240 -11.60 1.45 13.89
C TYR A 240 -10.18 1.11 14.39
N ILE A 241 -9.71 1.82 15.42
CA ILE A 241 -8.42 1.56 16.06
C ILE A 241 -8.37 0.15 16.68
N ARG A 242 -9.46 -0.30 17.32
CA ARG A 242 -9.53 -1.68 17.86
C ARG A 242 -9.39 -2.73 16.75
N TYR A 243 -10.08 -2.57 15.63
CA TYR A 243 -9.93 -3.49 14.50
C TYR A 243 -8.53 -3.45 13.90
N LEU A 244 -7.95 -2.25 13.79
CA LEU A 244 -6.58 -2.10 13.29
C LEU A 244 -5.58 -2.78 14.25
N THR A 245 -5.78 -2.63 15.56
CA THR A 245 -4.99 -3.28 16.60
C THR A 245 -5.04 -4.80 16.48
N ALA A 246 -6.23 -5.39 16.33
CA ALA A 246 -6.40 -6.83 16.27
C ALA A 246 -5.51 -7.48 15.17
N GLY A 247 -5.58 -6.97 13.95
CA GLY A 247 -4.74 -7.48 12.87
C GLY A 247 -3.26 -7.18 13.06
N THR A 248 -2.92 -6.00 13.59
CA THR A 248 -1.52 -5.63 13.88
C THR A 248 -0.89 -6.55 14.92
N VAL A 249 -1.61 -6.87 16.00
CA VAL A 249 -1.15 -7.81 17.03
C VAL A 249 -0.96 -9.21 16.45
N ASN A 250 -1.88 -9.68 15.60
CA ASN A 250 -1.72 -10.96 14.92
C ASN A 250 -0.44 -11.01 14.08
N ILE A 251 -0.15 -9.97 13.29
CA ILE A 251 1.08 -9.86 12.51
C ILE A 251 2.31 -9.89 13.42
N ILE A 252 2.29 -9.13 14.52
CA ILE A 252 3.40 -9.08 15.46
C ILE A 252 3.63 -10.46 16.11
N ASN A 253 2.57 -11.14 16.54
CA ASN A 253 2.69 -12.45 17.19
C ASN A 253 3.21 -13.54 16.23
N ILE A 254 2.88 -13.45 14.93
CA ILE A 254 3.30 -14.45 13.93
C ILE A 254 4.73 -14.18 13.44
N PHE A 255 5.09 -12.93 13.15
CA PHE A 255 6.32 -12.59 12.43
C PHE A 255 7.39 -11.92 13.28
N GLN A 256 7.03 -11.35 14.43
CA GLN A 256 7.95 -10.60 15.30
C GLN A 256 8.87 -9.65 14.50
N PRO A 257 8.31 -8.71 13.70
CA PRO A 257 9.11 -7.81 12.89
C PRO A 257 9.84 -6.79 13.77
N ASP A 258 11.01 -6.34 13.33
CA ASP A 258 11.73 -5.24 14.01
C ASP A 258 10.94 -3.93 13.85
N THR A 259 10.34 -3.74 12.66
CA THR A 259 9.52 -2.57 12.34
C THR A 259 8.30 -2.97 11.52
N LEU A 260 7.15 -2.39 11.87
CA LEU A 260 5.90 -2.47 11.11
C LEU A 260 5.50 -1.06 10.68
N ALA A 261 5.41 -0.80 9.38
CA ALA A 261 4.98 0.47 8.84
C ALA A 261 3.49 0.43 8.46
N ILE A 262 2.75 1.48 8.83
CA ILE A 262 1.37 1.70 8.40
C ILE A 262 1.37 2.77 7.32
N GLY A 263 0.83 2.45 6.16
CA GLY A 263 0.73 3.34 5.00
C GLY A 263 -0.54 3.13 4.20
N GLY A 264 -0.56 3.56 2.95
CA GLY A 264 -1.64 3.29 1.98
C GLY A 264 -2.45 4.52 1.59
N GLY A 265 -3.57 4.27 0.91
CA GLY A 265 -4.38 5.27 0.18
C GLY A 265 -5.07 6.35 1.00
N PHE A 266 -4.94 6.35 2.31
CA PHE A 266 -5.14 7.57 3.10
C PHE A 266 -4.26 8.73 2.59
N SER A 267 -3.20 8.42 1.85
CA SER A 267 -2.31 9.38 1.22
C SER A 267 -2.86 10.05 -0.06
N ASN A 268 -3.95 9.55 -0.64
CA ASN A 268 -4.54 10.10 -1.89
C ASN A 268 -5.53 11.24 -1.64
N GLU A 269 -5.90 11.49 -0.41
CA GLU A 269 -6.76 12.60 -0.06
C GLU A 269 -5.91 13.89 0.11
N SER A 270 -6.55 15.06 0.11
CA SER A 270 -5.89 16.39 0.01
C SER A 270 -4.66 16.57 0.91
N GLU A 271 -3.79 17.55 0.57
CA GLU A 271 -2.61 17.92 1.40
C GLU A 271 -2.98 18.25 2.85
N SER A 272 -4.20 18.74 3.10
CA SER A 272 -4.70 18.96 4.46
C SER A 272 -4.90 17.64 5.20
N PHE A 273 -5.33 16.57 4.50
CA PHE A 273 -5.46 15.25 5.10
C PHE A 273 -4.10 14.59 5.38
N LYS A 274 -3.16 14.74 4.48
CA LYS A 274 -1.78 14.31 4.73
C LYS A 274 -1.23 14.97 5.99
N ARG A 275 -1.52 16.26 6.20
CA ARG A 275 -1.15 16.98 7.42
C ARG A 275 -1.92 16.50 8.64
N GLU A 276 -3.23 16.28 8.53
CA GLU A 276 -4.10 16.05 9.68
C GLU A 276 -4.20 14.58 10.10
N PHE A 277 -4.16 13.63 9.17
CA PHE A 277 -4.34 12.21 9.47
C PHE A 277 -3.03 11.43 9.55
N LEU A 278 -2.09 11.73 8.66
CA LEU A 278 -0.82 11.03 8.58
C LEU A 278 0.34 11.77 9.27
N GLY A 279 0.09 13.01 9.73
CA GLY A 279 1.06 13.77 10.51
C GLY A 279 2.30 14.22 9.76
N VAL A 280 2.19 15.33 9.04
CA VAL A 280 3.36 16.12 8.62
C VAL A 280 3.74 17.15 9.69
N SER A 281 2.91 17.32 10.72
CA SER A 281 3.26 18.01 11.97
C SER A 281 3.24 17.01 13.14
N ASN A 282 4.09 17.21 14.13
CA ASN A 282 4.30 16.34 15.30
C ASN A 282 3.02 15.99 16.12
N GLU A 283 1.88 16.59 15.83
CA GLU A 283 0.63 16.45 16.59
C GLU A 283 -0.33 15.39 16.03
N SER A 284 -0.19 14.94 14.80
CA SER A 284 -1.18 14.08 14.12
C SER A 284 -0.81 12.59 14.06
N ASP A 285 0.43 12.21 14.37
CA ASP A 285 0.77 10.85 14.76
C ASP A 285 -0.05 10.41 15.98
N GLU A 286 -0.64 11.37 16.69
CA GLU A 286 -1.35 11.16 17.94
C GLU A 286 -2.72 10.51 17.78
N GLN A 287 -3.44 10.74 16.67
CA GLN A 287 -4.83 10.26 16.56
C GLN A 287 -4.95 8.82 16.09
N LEU A 288 -4.04 8.33 15.27
CA LEU A 288 -4.06 6.95 14.79
C LEU A 288 -2.90 6.14 15.36
N LEU A 289 -1.67 6.56 15.13
CA LEU A 289 -0.50 5.75 15.49
C LEU A 289 -0.26 5.67 16.99
N LEU A 290 -0.48 6.75 17.74
CA LEU A 290 -0.27 6.71 19.18
C LEU A 290 -1.29 5.83 19.90
N PRO A 291 -2.63 5.94 19.66
CA PRO A 291 -3.59 5.00 20.21
C PRO A 291 -3.34 3.57 19.75
N LEU A 292 -2.96 3.35 18.47
CA LEU A 292 -2.61 2.04 17.96
C LEU A 292 -1.41 1.44 18.72
N ARG A 293 -0.32 2.19 18.88
CA ARG A 293 0.86 1.76 19.63
C ARG A 293 0.52 1.38 21.07
N ARG A 294 -0.30 2.19 21.75
CA ARG A 294 -0.75 1.91 23.13
C ARG A 294 -1.56 0.63 23.20
N GLN A 295 -2.53 0.44 22.31
CA GLN A 295 -3.36 -0.76 22.30
C GLN A 295 -2.54 -2.01 21.90
N VAL A 296 -1.65 -1.91 20.94
CA VAL A 296 -0.76 -3.01 20.55
C VAL A 296 0.14 -3.41 21.73
N ALA A 297 0.72 -2.44 22.42
CA ALA A 297 1.53 -2.72 23.61
C ALA A 297 0.74 -3.42 24.73
N ALA A 298 -0.53 -3.04 24.91
CA ALA A 298 -1.42 -3.64 25.92
C ALA A 298 -1.89 -5.06 25.56
N HIS A 299 -1.95 -5.41 24.28
CA HIS A 299 -2.52 -6.68 23.80
C HIS A 299 -1.46 -7.64 23.21
N SER A 300 -0.22 -7.20 23.02
CA SER A 300 0.86 -8.08 22.59
C SER A 300 1.31 -8.98 23.75
N LEU A 301 1.76 -10.20 23.41
CA LEU A 301 2.35 -11.08 24.41
C LEU A 301 3.52 -10.37 25.12
N PRO A 302 3.57 -10.43 26.46
CA PRO A 302 4.65 -9.82 27.22
C PRO A 302 5.97 -10.51 26.85
N CYS A 303 6.83 -9.79 26.18
CA CYS A 303 8.19 -10.21 25.84
C CYS A 303 9.16 -9.13 26.30
N ASN A 304 10.44 -9.32 26.08
CA ASN A 304 11.47 -8.37 26.45
C ASN A 304 11.13 -6.97 25.87
N TYR A 305 10.72 -6.04 26.70
CA TYR A 305 10.23 -4.71 26.32
C TYR A 305 11.24 -3.90 25.49
N ASP A 306 12.54 -4.16 25.62
CA ASP A 306 13.58 -3.49 24.86
C ASP A 306 13.60 -3.88 23.36
N LYS A 307 12.86 -4.91 22.98
CA LYS A 307 12.80 -5.46 21.61
C LYS A 307 11.39 -5.49 21.01
N MET A 308 10.49 -4.64 21.48
CA MET A 308 9.16 -4.53 20.90
C MET A 308 9.21 -4.04 19.44
N THR A 309 8.30 -4.55 18.62
CA THR A 309 8.10 -4.06 17.24
C THR A 309 7.87 -2.56 17.22
N LYS A 310 8.67 -1.83 16.44
CA LYS A 310 8.46 -0.40 16.21
C LYS A 310 7.33 -0.22 15.20
N ILE A 311 6.22 0.40 15.61
CA ILE A 311 5.15 0.78 14.69
C ILE A 311 5.44 2.19 14.21
N VAL A 312 5.61 2.34 12.90
CA VAL A 312 5.95 3.62 12.26
C VAL A 312 4.97 3.95 11.14
N LYS A 313 4.98 5.20 10.71
CA LYS A 313 4.31 5.62 9.50
C LYS A 313 5.17 5.29 8.28
N ALA A 314 4.54 4.81 7.20
CA ALA A 314 5.17 4.73 5.88
C ALA A 314 5.51 6.13 5.39
N GLN A 315 6.71 6.32 4.82
CA GLN A 315 7.26 7.63 4.50
C GLN A 315 7.12 8.02 3.03
N LEU A 316 7.00 7.05 2.12
CA LEU A 316 7.09 7.29 0.67
C LEU A 316 5.73 7.55 0.01
N GLY A 317 4.63 7.37 0.75
CA GLY A 317 3.28 7.67 0.26
C GLY A 317 2.97 6.98 -1.08
N ASN A 318 2.47 7.76 -2.04
CA ASN A 318 2.05 7.26 -3.36
C ASN A 318 3.21 6.89 -4.30
N ASP A 319 4.44 7.20 -3.93
CA ASP A 319 5.62 6.90 -4.75
C ASP A 319 6.27 5.57 -4.35
N ALA A 320 5.82 4.97 -3.22
CA ALA A 320 6.35 3.72 -2.72
C ALA A 320 6.28 2.58 -3.75
N GLY A 321 5.14 2.42 -4.44
CA GLY A 321 4.95 1.41 -5.48
C GLY A 321 5.95 1.56 -6.63
N ILE A 322 6.12 2.79 -7.12
CA ILE A 322 7.06 3.10 -8.21
C ILE A 322 8.51 2.84 -7.80
N ILE A 323 8.90 3.38 -6.64
CA ILE A 323 10.27 3.24 -6.13
C ILE A 323 10.59 1.75 -5.88
N GLY A 324 9.65 1.02 -5.26
CA GLY A 324 9.84 -0.40 -4.99
C GLY A 324 9.90 -1.25 -6.25
N ALA A 325 9.06 -0.97 -7.24
CA ALA A 325 9.14 -1.61 -8.53
C ALA A 325 10.52 -1.38 -9.17
N ALA A 326 11.02 -0.14 -9.20
CA ALA A 326 12.36 0.16 -9.70
C ALA A 326 13.46 -0.65 -8.99
N LEU A 327 13.36 -0.78 -7.65
CA LEU A 327 14.34 -1.48 -6.83
C LEU A 327 14.34 -3.01 -6.99
N LEU A 328 13.35 -3.61 -7.69
CA LEU A 328 13.34 -5.05 -7.99
C LEU A 328 14.59 -5.50 -8.73
N GLY A 329 15.04 -4.71 -9.70
CA GLY A 329 16.26 -4.99 -10.46
C GLY A 329 17.54 -4.91 -9.61
N LYS A 330 17.59 -3.97 -8.67
CA LYS A 330 18.69 -3.85 -7.71
C LYS A 330 18.77 -5.07 -6.81
N ASN A 331 17.64 -5.58 -6.34
CA ASN A 331 17.56 -6.71 -5.43
C ASN A 331 18.04 -8.02 -6.08
N LYS A 332 17.91 -8.18 -7.39
CA LYS A 332 18.40 -9.35 -8.15
C LYS A 332 19.92 -9.40 -8.29
N ARG A 333 20.64 -8.30 -8.07
CA ARG A 333 22.12 -8.29 -8.05
C ARG A 333 22.73 -8.89 -6.78
N ILE A 334 21.93 -9.03 -5.73
CA ILE A 334 22.37 -9.49 -4.40
C ILE A 334 22.19 -11.02 -4.27
N ILE A 335 21.67 -11.67 -5.31
CA ILE A 335 21.54 -13.12 -5.45
C ILE A 335 22.54 -13.62 -6.49
#